data_51fb880ac15e6b5088c4d3045125b134
#
_entry.id   51fb880ac15e6b5088c4d3045125b134
#
_cell.length_a   1.000
_cell.length_b   1.000
_cell.length_c   1.000
_cell.angle_alpha   90.00
_cell.angle_beta   90.00
_cell.angle_gamma   90.00
#
_symmetry.space_group_name_H-M   'P 1'
#
loop_
_entity.id
_entity.type
_entity.pdbx_description
1 polymer ?
#
loop_
_entity_poly.entity_id
_entity_poly.type
_entity_poly.pdbx_seq_one_letter_code
_entity_poly.pdbx_strand_id
1 'polypeptide(L)'
;PVFADLIKALDLHVAAFARALAFDLGEGKLELEDLWINILPEGGMHSSHIHPHSVISGTTYVAMPDGASALKLEDPRSARMMAAPPRRKDAPRDLQTFVYAAPKVGDVLLWESWLRHEVPMNMSEDDRISVSFNYKWS
;
A
#
# COMPACT_ATOMS: atom_id res chain seq x y z
N PRO A 1 -6.21 -23.17 -6.38
CA PRO A 1 -7.44 -22.41 -6.66
C PRO A 1 -7.49 -21.08 -5.92
N VAL A 2 -7.29 -21.06 -4.58
CA VAL A 2 -7.45 -19.85 -3.78
C VAL A 2 -6.58 -18.67 -4.26
N PHE A 3 -5.30 -18.90 -4.48
CA PHE A 3 -4.42 -17.85 -5.00
C PHE A 3 -4.74 -17.47 -6.44
N ALA A 4 -5.17 -18.41 -7.26
CA ALA A 4 -5.59 -18.09 -8.63
C ALA A 4 -6.85 -17.22 -8.65
N ASP A 5 -7.79 -17.47 -7.76
CA ASP A 5 -9.00 -16.65 -7.61
C ASP A 5 -8.69 -15.27 -7.04
N LEU A 6 -7.78 -15.21 -6.06
CA LEU A 6 -7.27 -13.94 -5.54
C LEU A 6 -6.62 -13.10 -6.65
N ILE A 7 -5.71 -13.70 -7.44
CA ILE A 7 -5.03 -12.98 -8.53
C ILE A 7 -6.03 -12.42 -9.54
N LYS A 8 -7.04 -13.20 -9.93
CA LYS A 8 -8.12 -12.69 -10.83
C LYS A 8 -8.84 -11.49 -10.25
N ALA A 9 -9.14 -11.50 -8.96
CA ALA A 9 -9.77 -10.37 -8.28
C ALA A 9 -8.84 -9.15 -8.25
N LEU A 10 -7.55 -9.35 -7.94
CA LEU A 10 -6.54 -8.29 -7.91
C LEU A 10 -6.34 -7.68 -9.30
N ASP A 11 -6.30 -8.48 -10.36
CA ASP A 11 -6.19 -7.99 -11.75
C ASP A 11 -7.32 -7.02 -12.10
N LEU A 12 -8.55 -7.30 -11.66
CA LEU A 12 -9.69 -6.40 -11.88
C LEU A 12 -9.54 -5.07 -11.12
N HIS A 13 -9.07 -5.12 -9.87
CA HIS A 13 -8.84 -3.91 -9.07
C HIS A 13 -7.69 -3.08 -9.61
N VAL A 14 -6.60 -3.71 -10.01
CA VAL A 14 -5.44 -3.04 -10.61
C VAL A 14 -5.81 -2.38 -11.94
N ALA A 15 -6.58 -3.06 -12.79
CA ALA A 15 -7.08 -2.47 -14.03
C ALA A 15 -7.98 -1.25 -13.77
N ALA A 16 -8.84 -1.32 -12.77
CA ALA A 16 -9.68 -0.18 -12.37
C ALA A 16 -8.84 1.00 -11.85
N PHE A 17 -7.82 0.71 -11.05
CA PHE A 17 -6.90 1.73 -10.51
C PHE A 17 -6.08 2.39 -11.62
N ALA A 18 -5.55 1.61 -12.57
CA ALA A 18 -4.83 2.14 -13.73
C ALA A 18 -5.70 3.10 -14.57
N ARG A 19 -6.99 2.77 -14.75
CA ARG A 19 -7.94 3.69 -15.39
C ARG A 19 -8.16 4.96 -14.58
N ALA A 20 -8.28 4.86 -13.26
CA ALA A 20 -8.44 6.02 -12.40
C ALA A 20 -7.20 6.94 -12.41
N LEU A 21 -6.01 6.35 -12.59
CA LEU A 21 -4.75 7.09 -12.77
C LEU A 21 -4.55 7.62 -14.19
N ALA A 22 -5.47 7.35 -15.11
CA ALA A 22 -5.37 7.70 -16.53
C ALA A 22 -4.07 7.20 -17.20
N PHE A 23 -3.61 6.00 -16.85
CA PHE A 23 -2.46 5.40 -17.50
C PHE A 23 -2.73 5.11 -18.96
N ASP A 24 -1.82 5.55 -19.81
CA ASP A 24 -1.74 5.11 -21.21
C ASP A 24 -0.77 3.94 -21.30
N LEU A 25 -1.32 2.74 -21.37
CA LEU A 25 -0.51 1.51 -21.42
C LEU A 25 -0.03 1.18 -22.85
N GLY A 26 -0.54 1.88 -23.88
CA GLY A 26 -0.25 1.58 -25.27
C GLY A 26 -0.60 0.12 -25.62
N GLU A 27 0.34 -0.59 -26.22
CA GLU A 27 0.21 -2.04 -26.50
C GLU A 27 0.63 -2.91 -25.31
N GLY A 28 1.15 -2.29 -24.24
CA GLY A 28 1.58 -2.99 -23.04
C GLY A 28 0.43 -3.35 -22.09
N LYS A 29 0.76 -4.11 -21.08
CA LYS A 29 -0.21 -4.54 -20.05
C LYS A 29 0.43 -4.50 -18.66
N LEU A 30 -0.42 -4.46 -17.64
CA LEU A 30 0.00 -4.65 -16.26
C LEU A 30 -0.08 -6.13 -15.92
N GLU A 31 1.04 -6.68 -15.44
CA GLU A 31 1.18 -8.08 -15.07
C GLU A 31 1.65 -8.20 -13.63
N LEU A 32 1.07 -9.16 -12.90
CA LEU A 32 1.53 -9.51 -11.57
C LEU A 32 2.99 -9.98 -11.65
N GLU A 33 3.86 -9.34 -10.88
CA GLU A 33 5.29 -9.67 -10.79
C GLU A 33 5.58 -10.49 -9.53
N ASP A 34 5.14 -9.97 -8.38
CA ASP A 34 5.37 -10.58 -7.08
C ASP A 34 4.08 -10.64 -6.27
N LEU A 35 3.93 -11.71 -5.50
CA LEU A 35 2.89 -11.87 -4.50
C LEU A 35 3.46 -12.62 -3.29
N TRP A 36 3.30 -12.06 -2.08
CA TRP A 36 3.84 -12.67 -0.87
C TRP A 36 2.95 -12.42 0.35
N ILE A 37 3.08 -13.28 1.35
CA ILE A 37 2.37 -13.17 2.62
C ILE A 37 3.30 -12.51 3.64
N ASN A 38 2.76 -11.51 4.36
CA ASN A 38 3.41 -10.88 5.51
C ASN A 38 2.71 -11.32 6.78
N ILE A 39 3.47 -11.88 7.71
CA ILE A 39 3.01 -12.16 9.06
C ILE A 39 3.84 -11.30 10.00
N LEU A 40 3.21 -10.31 10.61
CA LEU A 40 3.84 -9.39 11.54
C LEU A 40 3.36 -9.69 12.96
N PRO A 41 4.19 -10.34 13.79
CA PRO A 41 3.90 -10.53 15.19
C PRO A 41 3.95 -9.21 15.95
N GLU A 42 3.66 -9.24 17.24
CA GLU A 42 3.87 -8.10 18.14
C GLU A 42 5.28 -7.51 17.95
N GLY A 43 5.37 -6.20 17.81
CA GLY A 43 6.63 -5.49 17.55
C GLY A 43 7.15 -5.59 16.12
N GLY A 44 6.54 -6.40 15.25
CA GLY A 44 6.92 -6.50 13.84
C GLY A 44 6.59 -5.21 13.08
N MET A 45 7.44 -4.86 12.11
CA MET A 45 7.29 -3.66 11.28
C MET A 45 7.93 -3.84 9.91
N HIS A 46 7.53 -3.02 8.95
CA HIS A 46 8.26 -2.83 7.70
C HIS A 46 8.74 -1.39 7.62
N SER A 47 10.05 -1.18 7.47
CA SER A 47 10.63 0.15 7.33
C SER A 47 10.15 0.86 6.06
N SER A 48 10.30 2.19 6.06
CA SER A 48 9.96 3.04 4.92
C SER A 48 10.72 2.64 3.66
N HIS A 49 10.01 2.36 2.58
CA HIS A 49 10.56 1.88 1.30
C HIS A 49 9.68 2.23 0.12
N ILE A 50 10.19 1.95 -1.07
CA ILE A 50 9.50 1.96 -2.36
C ILE A 50 9.73 0.62 -3.06
N HIS A 51 8.98 0.36 -4.14
CA HIS A 51 9.17 -0.83 -4.98
C HIS A 51 9.73 -0.43 -6.35
N PRO A 52 11.08 -0.36 -6.50
CA PRO A 52 11.72 -0.03 -7.78
C PRO A 52 11.29 -1.00 -8.88
N HIS A 53 11.08 -0.46 -10.09
CA HIS A 53 10.68 -1.19 -11.30
C HIS A 53 9.23 -1.71 -11.34
N SER A 54 8.52 -1.71 -10.22
CA SER A 54 7.07 -1.95 -10.21
C SER A 54 6.31 -0.66 -10.50
N VAL A 55 5.08 -0.78 -10.99
CA VAL A 55 4.21 0.36 -11.36
C VAL A 55 3.09 0.55 -10.34
N ILE A 56 2.41 -0.53 -9.99
CA ILE A 56 1.36 -0.55 -8.97
C ILE A 56 1.73 -1.57 -7.92
N SER A 57 1.69 -1.13 -6.66
CA SER A 57 1.83 -1.98 -5.49
C SER A 57 0.52 -2.02 -4.72
N GLY A 58 0.31 -3.09 -4.00
CA GLY A 58 -0.89 -3.21 -3.19
C GLY A 58 -0.77 -4.24 -2.08
N THR A 59 -1.78 -4.23 -1.24
CA THR A 59 -1.90 -5.21 -0.16
C THR A 59 -3.36 -5.47 0.16
N THR A 60 -3.69 -6.72 0.49
CA THR A 60 -4.99 -7.12 1.04
C THR A 60 -4.79 -7.75 2.40
N TYR A 61 -5.79 -7.67 3.25
CA TYR A 61 -5.66 -7.97 4.67
C TYR A 61 -6.44 -9.21 5.05
N VAL A 62 -5.74 -10.15 5.67
CA VAL A 62 -6.28 -11.43 6.16
C VAL A 62 -6.60 -11.37 7.65
N ALA A 63 -5.72 -10.72 8.43
CA ALA A 63 -5.92 -10.50 9.87
C ALA A 63 -5.44 -9.09 10.25
N MET A 64 -6.34 -8.33 10.87
CA MET A 64 -6.09 -6.99 11.39
C MET A 64 -6.62 -6.89 12.82
N PRO A 65 -5.89 -7.43 13.80
CA PRO A 65 -6.32 -7.37 15.20
C PRO A 65 -6.29 -5.93 15.72
N ASP A 66 -7.05 -5.68 16.78
CA ASP A 66 -7.05 -4.38 17.46
C ASP A 66 -5.63 -4.02 17.91
N GLY A 67 -5.19 -2.80 17.61
CA GLY A 67 -3.83 -2.34 17.87
C GLY A 67 -2.84 -2.63 16.75
N ALA A 68 -3.23 -3.38 15.71
CA ALA A 68 -2.39 -3.54 14.53
C ALA A 68 -2.24 -2.23 13.76
N SER A 69 -1.05 -2.03 13.18
CA SER A 69 -0.70 -0.79 12.50
C SER A 69 -1.40 -0.61 11.14
N ALA A 70 -1.78 0.62 10.85
CA ALA A 70 -2.20 1.06 9.53
C ALA A 70 -1.02 1.08 8.54
N LEU A 71 -1.32 1.19 7.25
CA LEU A 71 -0.31 1.53 6.25
C LEU A 71 -0.04 3.04 6.30
N LYS A 72 1.21 3.45 6.48
CA LYS A 72 1.63 4.85 6.51
C LYS A 72 2.23 5.23 5.17
N LEU A 73 1.66 6.22 4.53
CA LEU A 73 2.06 6.75 3.23
C LEU A 73 2.67 8.14 3.42
N GLU A 74 3.78 8.40 2.73
CA GLU A 74 4.52 9.68 2.84
C GLU A 74 4.25 10.59 1.65
N ASP A 75 4.00 11.87 1.90
CA ASP A 75 3.91 12.88 0.84
C ASP A 75 5.27 12.97 0.10
N PRO A 76 5.30 12.75 -1.22
CA PRO A 76 6.55 12.73 -1.99
C PRO A 76 7.18 14.12 -2.16
N ARG A 77 6.45 15.19 -1.86
CA ARG A 77 6.93 16.56 -1.97
C ARG A 77 7.79 16.96 -0.77
N SER A 78 8.84 16.20 -0.48
CA SER A 78 9.70 16.40 0.68
C SER A 78 10.29 17.81 0.80
N ALA A 79 10.65 18.43 -0.30
CA ALA A 79 11.15 19.81 -0.32
C ALA A 79 10.14 20.82 0.25
N ARG A 80 8.86 20.59 0.06
CA ARG A 80 7.76 21.39 0.63
C ARG A 80 7.76 21.38 2.15
N MET A 81 8.25 20.30 2.76
CA MET A 81 8.24 20.10 4.21
C MET A 81 9.49 20.62 4.92
N MET A 82 10.53 21.00 4.18
CA MET A 82 11.87 21.29 4.71
C MET A 82 11.91 22.47 5.68
N ALA A 83 11.05 23.47 5.49
CA ALA A 83 10.97 24.66 6.34
C ALA A 83 9.52 25.04 6.70
N ALA A 84 8.58 24.14 6.49
CA ALA A 84 7.18 24.40 6.79
C ALA A 84 6.87 24.18 8.28
N PRO A 85 5.94 24.96 8.86
CA PRO A 85 5.39 24.63 10.17
C PRO A 85 4.71 23.25 10.15
N PRO A 86 4.60 22.56 11.30
CA PRO A 86 3.81 21.33 11.40
C PRO A 86 2.38 21.54 10.92
N ARG A 87 1.82 20.55 10.24
CA ARG A 87 0.42 20.60 9.86
C ARG A 87 -0.48 20.37 11.07
N ARG A 88 -1.64 21.03 11.09
CA ARG A 88 -2.64 20.76 12.12
C ARG A 88 -3.11 19.31 12.05
N LYS A 89 -3.52 18.75 13.18
CA LYS A 89 -4.01 17.36 13.25
C LYS A 89 -5.26 17.12 12.39
N ASP A 90 -6.07 18.16 12.19
CA ASP A 90 -7.30 18.17 11.38
C ASP A 90 -7.07 18.62 9.93
N ALA A 91 -5.81 18.74 9.49
CA ALA A 91 -5.50 19.14 8.13
C ALA A 91 -6.09 18.13 7.11
N PRO A 92 -6.60 18.60 5.95
CA PRO A 92 -6.99 17.71 4.86
C PRO A 92 -5.89 16.73 4.48
N ARG A 93 -6.27 15.54 4.00
CA ARG A 93 -5.30 14.46 3.70
C ARG A 93 -4.22 14.87 2.71
N ASP A 94 -4.57 15.66 1.69
CA ASP A 94 -3.66 16.17 0.67
C ASP A 94 -2.66 17.22 1.18
N LEU A 95 -2.84 17.70 2.40
CA LEU A 95 -1.93 18.63 3.07
C LEU A 95 -1.11 17.98 4.18
N GLN A 96 -1.38 16.74 4.55
CA GLN A 96 -0.64 16.02 5.58
C GLN A 96 0.68 15.49 5.03
N THR A 97 1.73 15.46 5.87
CA THR A 97 3.03 14.85 5.53
C THR A 97 2.90 13.34 5.44
N PHE A 98 2.14 12.74 6.34
CA PHE A 98 1.87 11.30 6.38
C PHE A 98 0.36 11.06 6.39
N VAL A 99 -0.06 10.07 5.62
CA VAL A 99 -1.43 9.59 5.60
C VAL A 99 -1.46 8.16 6.11
N TYR A 100 -2.32 7.87 7.06
CA TYR A 100 -2.51 6.54 7.62
C TYR A 100 -3.78 5.92 7.05
N ALA A 101 -3.62 4.84 6.28
CA ALA A 101 -4.73 4.05 5.77
C ALA A 101 -4.96 2.87 6.72
N ALA A 102 -6.10 2.88 7.41
CA ALA A 102 -6.49 1.83 8.34
C ALA A 102 -7.47 0.87 7.65
N PRO A 103 -6.97 -0.25 7.08
CA PRO A 103 -7.80 -1.20 6.36
C PRO A 103 -8.58 -2.11 7.31
N LYS A 104 -9.65 -2.69 6.77
CA LYS A 104 -10.35 -3.83 7.36
C LYS A 104 -9.95 -5.11 6.66
N VAL A 105 -10.19 -6.25 7.30
CA VAL A 105 -10.04 -7.55 6.65
C VAL A 105 -10.86 -7.60 5.36
N GLY A 106 -10.24 -8.04 4.28
CA GLY A 106 -10.83 -8.10 2.95
C GLY A 106 -10.66 -6.83 2.10
N ASP A 107 -10.23 -5.71 2.69
CA ASP A 107 -9.90 -4.51 1.91
C ASP A 107 -8.66 -4.76 1.03
N VAL A 108 -8.64 -4.09 -0.11
CA VAL A 108 -7.47 -4.00 -1.00
C VAL A 108 -7.04 -2.54 -1.06
N LEU A 109 -5.82 -2.27 -0.65
CA LEU A 109 -5.19 -0.96 -0.83
C LEU A 109 -4.24 -1.02 -2.02
N LEU A 110 -4.31 -0.01 -2.89
CA LEU A 110 -3.46 0.14 -4.07
C LEU A 110 -2.80 1.52 -4.06
N TRP A 111 -1.54 1.55 -4.49
CA TRP A 111 -0.78 2.79 -4.68
C TRP A 111 0.21 2.65 -5.82
N GLU A 112 0.66 3.77 -6.37
CA GLU A 112 1.76 3.75 -7.32
C GLU A 112 3.06 3.36 -6.60
N SER A 113 3.82 2.44 -7.16
CA SER A 113 4.97 1.78 -6.50
C SER A 113 6.09 2.72 -6.07
N TRP A 114 6.18 3.92 -6.68
CA TRP A 114 7.13 4.95 -6.30
C TRP A 114 6.78 5.64 -4.96
N LEU A 115 5.55 5.52 -4.49
CA LEU A 115 5.09 6.17 -3.26
C LEU A 115 5.74 5.51 -2.05
N ARG A 116 6.47 6.31 -1.27
CA ARG A 116 7.14 5.83 -0.06
C ARG A 116 6.12 5.48 1.01
N HIS A 117 6.26 4.31 1.57
CA HIS A 117 5.35 3.78 2.58
C HIS A 117 6.07 2.92 3.60
N GLU A 118 5.42 2.74 4.74
CA GLU A 118 5.89 1.86 5.82
C GLU A 118 4.71 1.20 6.53
N VAL A 119 4.99 0.10 7.20
CA VAL A 119 4.09 -0.50 8.18
C VAL A 119 4.68 -0.26 9.55
N PRO A 120 4.14 0.70 10.34
CA PRO A 120 4.61 0.95 11.70
C PRO A 120 4.49 -0.30 12.57
N MET A 121 5.15 -0.28 13.70
CA MET A 121 5.19 -1.40 14.64
C MET A 121 3.79 -1.92 14.98
N ASN A 122 3.59 -3.24 14.88
CA ASN A 122 2.38 -3.89 15.35
C ASN A 122 2.34 -3.87 16.88
N MET A 123 1.39 -3.14 17.43
CA MET A 123 1.18 -2.98 18.88
C MET A 123 0.17 -3.97 19.44
N SER A 124 -0.35 -4.88 18.60
CA SER A 124 -1.22 -5.98 19.02
C SER A 124 -0.36 -7.17 19.49
N GLU A 125 -0.86 -7.92 20.46
CA GLU A 125 -0.28 -9.22 20.86
C GLU A 125 -0.50 -10.30 19.79
N ASP A 126 -1.46 -10.08 18.86
CA ASP A 126 -1.80 -11.00 17.80
C ASP A 126 -1.11 -10.63 16.48
N ASP A 127 -0.95 -11.61 15.60
CA ASP A 127 -0.33 -11.43 14.29
C ASP A 127 -1.21 -10.59 13.37
N ARG A 128 -0.59 -9.58 12.74
CA ARG A 128 -1.14 -8.87 11.59
C ARG A 128 -0.73 -9.62 10.32
N ILE A 129 -1.71 -10.07 9.54
CA ILE A 129 -1.48 -10.88 8.33
C ILE A 129 -2.03 -10.16 7.11
N SER A 130 -1.19 -10.01 6.10
CA SER A 130 -1.55 -9.41 4.82
C SER A 130 -0.90 -10.15 3.65
N VAL A 131 -1.50 -10.02 2.47
CA VAL A 131 -0.94 -10.47 1.20
C VAL A 131 -0.58 -9.24 0.39
N SER A 132 0.70 -9.06 0.10
CA SER A 132 1.22 -7.94 -0.69
C SER A 132 1.57 -8.40 -2.10
N PHE A 133 1.53 -7.46 -3.03
CA PHE A 133 1.76 -7.77 -4.43
C PHE A 133 2.26 -6.55 -5.20
N ASN A 134 2.97 -6.82 -6.28
CA ASN A 134 3.46 -5.81 -7.22
C ASN A 134 3.05 -6.16 -8.65
N TYR A 135 2.74 -5.13 -9.42
CA TYR A 135 2.46 -5.21 -10.85
C TYR A 135 3.51 -4.39 -11.61
N LYS A 136 4.01 -4.98 -12.69
CA LYS A 136 4.86 -4.30 -13.67
C LYS A 136 4.08 -3.98 -14.93
N TRP A 137 4.61 -3.05 -15.70
CA TRP A 137 4.15 -2.75 -17.07
C TRP A 137 5.13 -3.35 -18.06
N SER A 138 4.63 -4.14 -18.98
CA SER A 138 5.41 -4.81 -20.03
C SER A 138 4.67 -4.82 -21.36
#